data_27fd4beb936af16be7310086c72219d3
#
_entry.id   27fd4beb936af16be7310086c72219d3
#
_cell.length_a   1.000
_cell.length_b   1.000
_cell.length_c   1.000
_cell.angle_alpha   90.00
_cell.angle_beta   90.00
_cell.angle_gamma   90.00
#
_symmetry.space_group_name_H-M   'P 1'
#
loop_
_entity.id
_entity.type
_entity.pdbx_description
1 polymer ?
#
loop_
_entity_poly.entity_id
_entity_poly.type
_entity_poly.pdbx_seq_one_letter_code
_entity_poly.pdbx_strand_id
1 'polypeptide(L)'
;MRTGLIRLILVCLLLLVVGALSTSLFYKPLGREGFNAGRAYQDVLFQTALGPRVPGSQAHEKVIQYFIQELKRAGWQVTLQRGERLGHSATNILASRGTLQPRVIVGAHYDSRMTADREIDQSLRGTPVPGANDGASGAAVLLELARTIPTSNSEGVWLVFFDLEDQGNIESWDWILGSRIF
;
A
#
# COMPACT_ATOMS: atom_id res chain seq x y z
N MET A 1 -9.00 -56.96 35.12
CA MET A 1 -9.39 -55.53 35.16
C MET A 1 -8.32 -54.58 34.57
N ARG A 2 -7.01 -54.72 34.86
CA ARG A 2 -5.96 -53.80 34.36
C ARG A 2 -5.79 -53.81 32.84
N THR A 3 -5.89 -54.96 32.16
CA THR A 3 -5.71 -55.07 30.70
C THR A 3 -6.82 -54.38 29.88
N GLY A 4 -8.06 -54.35 30.37
CA GLY A 4 -9.17 -53.67 29.70
C GLY A 4 -9.03 -52.17 29.76
N LEU A 5 -8.58 -51.60 30.90
CA LEU A 5 -8.36 -50.19 31.08
C LEU A 5 -7.22 -49.67 30.18
N ILE A 6 -6.12 -50.45 30.07
CA ILE A 6 -4.99 -50.09 29.18
C ILE A 6 -5.44 -50.08 27.72
N ARG A 7 -6.23 -51.05 27.26
CA ARG A 7 -6.77 -51.09 25.89
C ARG A 7 -7.68 -49.87 25.63
N LEU A 8 -8.52 -49.49 26.56
CA LEU A 8 -9.39 -48.32 26.44
C LEU A 8 -8.59 -47.03 26.30
N ILE A 9 -7.56 -46.85 27.12
CA ILE A 9 -6.66 -45.64 27.05
C ILE A 9 -5.95 -45.62 25.70
N LEU A 10 -5.43 -46.71 25.20
CA LEU A 10 -4.76 -46.77 23.88
C LEU A 10 -5.70 -46.43 22.72
N VAL A 11 -6.95 -46.90 22.77
CA VAL A 11 -7.97 -46.58 21.76
C VAL A 11 -8.32 -45.06 21.81
N CYS A 12 -8.49 -44.50 23.00
CA CYS A 12 -8.75 -43.06 23.15
C CYS A 12 -7.58 -42.22 22.64
N LEU A 13 -6.33 -42.59 22.93
CA LEU A 13 -5.14 -41.90 22.42
C LEU A 13 -5.04 -42.01 20.89
N LEU A 14 -5.33 -43.16 20.32
CA LEU A 14 -5.35 -43.36 18.87
C LEU A 14 -6.41 -42.47 18.20
N LEU A 15 -7.62 -42.41 18.77
CA LEU A 15 -8.69 -41.55 18.27
C LEU A 15 -8.34 -40.06 18.36
N LEU A 16 -7.66 -39.60 19.42
CA LEU A 16 -7.17 -38.24 19.56
C LEU A 16 -6.09 -37.92 18.53
N VAL A 17 -5.15 -38.82 18.29
CA VAL A 17 -4.10 -38.66 17.28
C VAL A 17 -4.69 -38.64 15.86
N VAL A 18 -5.62 -39.53 15.54
CA VAL A 18 -6.31 -39.55 14.24
C VAL A 18 -7.17 -38.31 14.07
N GLY A 19 -7.85 -37.86 15.11
CA GLY A 19 -8.60 -36.60 15.11
C GLY A 19 -7.71 -35.37 14.89
N ALA A 20 -6.56 -35.31 15.55
CA ALA A 20 -5.59 -34.25 15.38
C ALA A 20 -4.95 -34.24 13.97
N LEU A 21 -4.62 -35.42 13.44
CA LEU A 21 -4.10 -35.60 12.08
C LEU A 21 -5.15 -35.25 11.02
N SER A 22 -6.39 -35.65 11.18
CA SER A 22 -7.46 -35.30 10.25
C SER A 22 -7.75 -33.78 10.28
N THR A 23 -7.80 -33.12 11.45
CA THR A 23 -7.95 -31.71 11.52
C THR A 23 -6.77 -30.95 10.90
N SER A 24 -5.54 -31.44 11.03
CA SER A 24 -4.36 -30.81 10.39
C SER A 24 -4.34 -31.05 8.86
N LEU A 25 -4.86 -32.15 8.35
CA LEU A 25 -5.00 -32.41 6.91
C LEU A 25 -6.15 -31.65 6.26
N PHE A 26 -7.21 -31.33 7.01
CA PHE A 26 -8.34 -30.53 6.53
C PHE A 26 -8.23 -29.04 6.94
N TYR A 27 -7.36 -28.70 7.89
CA TYR A 27 -6.97 -27.34 8.14
C TYR A 27 -6.01 -26.92 7.02
N LYS A 28 -6.54 -26.77 5.79
CA LYS A 28 -6.02 -25.76 4.90
C LYS A 28 -6.20 -24.44 5.68
N PRO A 29 -5.14 -23.77 6.12
CA PRO A 29 -5.30 -22.37 6.45
C PRO A 29 -5.95 -21.84 5.19
N LEU A 30 -7.17 -21.33 5.30
CA LEU A 30 -7.76 -20.54 4.25
C LEU A 30 -6.63 -19.62 3.86
N GLY A 31 -6.00 -19.94 2.71
CA GLY A 31 -4.95 -19.11 2.14
C GLY A 31 -5.60 -17.77 1.83
N ARG A 32 -5.81 -17.02 2.87
CA ARG A 32 -5.83 -15.60 2.79
C ARG A 32 -4.41 -15.28 2.35
N GLU A 33 -4.23 -15.15 1.07
CA GLU A 33 -3.30 -14.17 0.57
C GLU A 33 -3.81 -12.83 1.12
N GLY A 34 -3.74 -12.70 2.46
CA GLY A 34 -4.15 -11.55 3.19
C GLY A 34 -3.10 -10.47 3.04
N PHE A 35 -3.42 -9.28 3.45
CA PHE A 35 -2.49 -8.16 3.51
C PHE A 35 -1.16 -8.59 4.15
N ASN A 36 -0.06 -8.46 3.40
CA ASN A 36 1.29 -8.79 3.84
C ASN A 36 2.02 -7.51 4.29
N ALA A 37 2.00 -7.26 5.59
CA ALA A 37 2.64 -6.08 6.17
C ALA A 37 4.16 -6.02 5.90
N GLY A 38 4.83 -7.17 5.84
CA GLY A 38 6.26 -7.25 5.51
C GLY A 38 6.53 -6.77 4.09
N ARG A 39 5.72 -7.18 3.11
CA ARG A 39 5.84 -6.74 1.71
C ARG A 39 5.51 -5.25 1.58
N ALA A 40 4.45 -4.77 2.24
CA ALA A 40 4.13 -3.34 2.27
C ALA A 40 5.29 -2.53 2.89
N TYR A 41 5.93 -3.02 3.94
CA TYR A 41 7.09 -2.35 4.52
C TYR A 41 8.30 -2.31 3.56
N GLN A 42 8.52 -3.35 2.75
CA GLN A 42 9.55 -3.30 1.70
C GLN A 42 9.26 -2.21 0.66
N ASP A 43 7.98 -1.96 0.33
CA ASP A 43 7.61 -0.84 -0.55
C ASP A 43 7.93 0.52 0.10
N VAL A 44 7.79 0.68 1.42
CA VAL A 44 8.24 1.89 2.12
C VAL A 44 9.75 2.06 2.01
N LEU A 45 10.51 0.99 2.28
CA LEU A 45 11.97 1.02 2.19
C LEU A 45 12.45 1.34 0.77
N PHE A 46 11.81 0.77 -0.25
CA PHE A 46 12.11 1.08 -1.64
C PHE A 46 11.90 2.57 -1.96
N GLN A 47 10.73 3.11 -1.59
CA GLN A 47 10.40 4.52 -1.82
C GLN A 47 11.39 5.46 -1.14
N THR A 48 11.77 5.17 0.10
CA THR A 48 12.71 5.99 0.86
C THR A 48 14.15 5.88 0.33
N ALA A 49 14.53 4.72 -0.19
CA ALA A 49 15.84 4.52 -0.83
C ALA A 49 16.02 5.31 -2.13
N LEU A 50 14.93 5.67 -2.81
CA LEU A 50 14.96 6.59 -3.97
C LEU A 50 15.37 8.02 -3.57
N GLY A 51 15.18 8.37 -2.29
CA GLY A 51 15.32 9.70 -1.75
C GLY A 51 13.99 10.42 -1.57
N PRO A 52 13.99 11.68 -1.11
CA PRO A 52 12.80 12.51 -0.97
C PRO A 52 12.07 12.64 -2.32
N ARG A 53 10.79 12.29 -2.31
CA ARG A 53 9.93 12.32 -3.51
C ARG A 53 9.31 13.71 -3.71
N VAL A 54 10.17 14.71 -3.65
CA VAL A 54 9.80 16.10 -3.88
C VAL A 54 9.28 16.26 -5.31
N PRO A 55 8.20 17.01 -5.52
CA PRO A 55 7.66 17.28 -6.84
C PRO A 55 8.74 17.69 -7.87
N GLY A 56 8.74 17.02 -9.03
CA GLY A 56 9.70 17.26 -10.10
C GLY A 56 11.12 16.67 -9.89
N SER A 57 11.38 16.01 -8.76
CA SER A 57 12.66 15.34 -8.53
C SER A 57 12.79 14.02 -9.28
N GLN A 58 14.03 13.53 -9.45
CA GLN A 58 14.27 12.21 -10.04
C GLN A 58 13.65 11.08 -9.17
N ALA A 59 13.65 11.22 -7.85
CA ALA A 59 13.01 10.27 -6.94
C ALA A 59 11.50 10.21 -7.16
N HIS A 60 10.86 11.38 -7.37
CA HIS A 60 9.44 11.49 -7.69
C HIS A 60 9.10 10.79 -9.02
N GLU A 61 9.85 11.03 -10.07
CA GLU A 61 9.65 10.33 -11.36
C GLU A 61 9.85 8.82 -11.25
N LYS A 62 10.88 8.38 -10.52
CA LYS A 62 11.15 6.95 -10.32
C LYS A 62 10.05 6.25 -9.54
N VAL A 63 9.48 6.89 -8.52
CA VAL A 63 8.39 6.27 -7.74
C VAL A 63 7.11 6.15 -8.56
N ILE A 64 6.79 7.11 -9.44
CA ILE A 64 5.67 7.00 -10.39
C ILE A 64 5.84 5.76 -11.26
N GLN A 65 7.02 5.57 -11.85
CA GLN A 65 7.30 4.40 -12.69
C GLN A 65 7.20 3.09 -11.90
N TYR A 66 7.66 3.07 -10.67
CA TYR A 66 7.55 1.92 -9.77
C TYR A 66 6.09 1.55 -9.53
N PHE A 67 5.25 2.49 -9.15
CA PHE A 67 3.82 2.24 -8.91
C PHE A 67 3.11 1.74 -10.16
N ILE A 68 3.36 2.34 -11.32
CA ILE A 68 2.80 1.87 -12.59
C ILE A 68 3.15 0.40 -12.85
N GLN A 69 4.40 0.02 -12.63
CA GLN A 69 4.85 -1.36 -12.85
C GLN A 69 4.20 -2.33 -11.87
N GLU A 70 4.19 -2.01 -10.58
CA GLU A 70 3.61 -2.88 -9.54
C GLU A 70 2.10 -3.05 -9.72
N LEU A 71 1.38 -1.97 -10.02
CA LEU A 71 -0.06 -2.01 -10.27
C LEU A 71 -0.40 -2.86 -11.50
N LYS A 72 0.36 -2.70 -12.59
CA LYS A 72 0.20 -3.51 -13.80
C LYS A 72 0.52 -4.98 -13.54
N ARG A 73 1.57 -5.30 -12.77
CA ARG A 73 1.89 -6.69 -12.35
C ARG A 73 0.76 -7.30 -11.54
N ALA A 74 0.10 -6.51 -10.70
CA ALA A 74 -1.06 -6.92 -9.93
C ALA A 74 -2.36 -7.00 -10.76
N GLY A 75 -2.33 -6.75 -12.06
CA GLY A 75 -3.47 -6.88 -12.98
C GLY A 75 -4.43 -5.70 -12.96
N TRP A 76 -3.97 -4.51 -12.55
CA TRP A 76 -4.76 -3.28 -12.61
C TRP A 76 -4.53 -2.52 -13.91
N GLN A 77 -5.58 -1.90 -14.41
CA GLN A 77 -5.49 -0.87 -15.43
C GLN A 77 -5.00 0.42 -14.77
N VAL A 78 -3.99 1.08 -15.36
CA VAL A 78 -3.39 2.28 -14.79
C VAL A 78 -3.61 3.45 -15.73
N THR A 79 -4.21 4.50 -15.21
CA THR A 79 -4.41 5.79 -15.88
C THR A 79 -3.64 6.87 -15.14
N LEU A 80 -2.95 7.74 -15.86
CA LEU A 80 -2.31 8.91 -15.31
C LEU A 80 -3.20 10.13 -15.55
N GLN A 81 -3.71 10.70 -14.48
CA GLN A 81 -4.40 11.97 -14.53
C GLN A 81 -3.37 13.08 -14.33
N ARG A 82 -3.11 13.81 -15.41
CA ARG A 82 -2.23 14.99 -15.36
C ARG A 82 -3.06 16.25 -15.33
N GLY A 83 -2.65 17.18 -14.49
CA GLY A 83 -3.28 18.49 -14.39
C GLY A 83 -2.34 19.52 -13.82
N GLU A 84 -2.79 20.75 -13.80
CA GLU A 84 -2.03 21.87 -13.25
C GLU A 84 -2.88 22.66 -12.27
N ARG A 85 -2.30 23.08 -11.17
CA ARG A 85 -2.94 23.93 -10.20
C ARG A 85 -1.91 24.87 -9.56
N LEU A 86 -2.22 26.15 -9.48
CA LEU A 86 -1.33 27.21 -8.99
C LEU A 86 0.03 27.26 -9.72
N GLY A 87 0.07 26.87 -11.01
CA GLY A 87 1.31 26.79 -11.78
C GLY A 87 2.14 25.53 -11.53
N HIS A 88 1.64 24.56 -10.75
CA HIS A 88 2.33 23.29 -10.44
C HIS A 88 1.64 22.12 -11.12
N SER A 89 2.43 21.36 -11.89
CA SER A 89 1.95 20.17 -12.59
C SER A 89 1.93 18.96 -11.69
N ALA A 90 0.78 18.30 -11.56
CA ALA A 90 0.57 17.07 -10.80
C ALA A 90 0.32 15.88 -11.70
N THR A 91 0.68 14.68 -11.22
CA THR A 91 0.41 13.41 -11.88
C THR A 91 -0.21 12.42 -10.89
N ASN A 92 -1.53 12.40 -10.77
CA ASN A 92 -2.22 11.37 -10.01
C ASN A 92 -2.19 10.04 -10.76
N ILE A 93 -2.03 8.93 -10.02
CA ILE A 93 -2.04 7.58 -10.59
C ILE A 93 -3.32 6.89 -10.17
N LEU A 94 -4.14 6.51 -11.11
CA LEU A 94 -5.40 5.82 -10.90
C LEU A 94 -5.27 4.37 -11.34
N ALA A 95 -5.55 3.46 -10.43
CA ALA A 95 -5.64 2.03 -10.74
C ALA A 95 -7.07 1.54 -10.59
N SER A 96 -7.61 0.89 -11.63
CA SER A 96 -8.98 0.40 -11.67
C SER A 96 -9.05 -1.00 -12.25
N ARG A 97 -10.14 -1.71 -11.96
CA ARG A 97 -10.54 -2.97 -12.61
C ARG A 97 -12.04 -2.92 -12.88
N GLY A 98 -12.43 -3.31 -14.10
CA GLY A 98 -13.83 -3.41 -14.50
C GLY A 98 -14.47 -2.06 -14.83
N THR A 99 -15.46 -1.65 -14.06
CA THR A 99 -16.34 -0.50 -14.38
C THR A 99 -15.62 0.83 -14.44
N LEU A 100 -16.14 1.74 -15.26
CA LEU A 100 -15.65 3.13 -15.35
C LEU A 100 -16.02 3.98 -14.14
N GLN A 101 -17.08 3.62 -13.41
CA GLN A 101 -17.55 4.36 -12.24
C GLN A 101 -17.13 3.67 -10.95
N PRO A 102 -16.35 4.34 -10.07
CA PRO A 102 -15.95 3.76 -8.80
C PRO A 102 -17.14 3.75 -7.82
N ARG A 103 -17.29 2.64 -7.09
CA ARG A 103 -18.14 2.56 -5.89
C ARG A 103 -17.35 2.84 -4.62
N VAL A 104 -16.05 2.55 -4.66
CA VAL A 104 -15.10 2.79 -3.57
C VAL A 104 -13.82 3.36 -4.14
N ILE A 105 -13.35 4.43 -3.55
CA ILE A 105 -12.03 5.01 -3.82
C ILE A 105 -11.21 4.88 -2.56
N VAL A 106 -10.02 4.28 -2.66
CA VAL A 106 -9.03 4.23 -1.60
C VAL A 106 -7.83 5.02 -2.08
N GLY A 107 -7.52 6.10 -1.38
CA GLY A 107 -6.49 7.04 -1.79
C GLY A 107 -5.41 7.28 -0.74
N ALA A 108 -4.20 7.56 -1.20
CA ALA A 108 -3.10 8.06 -0.39
C ALA A 108 -2.19 8.92 -1.27
N HIS A 109 -1.45 9.87 -0.67
CA HIS A 109 -0.46 10.60 -1.42
C HIS A 109 0.88 9.88 -1.47
N TYR A 110 1.73 10.27 -2.41
CA TYR A 110 3.03 9.64 -2.61
C TYR A 110 4.21 10.63 -2.65
N ASP A 111 3.92 11.92 -2.83
CA ASP A 111 4.94 12.96 -2.73
C ASP A 111 5.47 13.11 -1.30
N SER A 112 6.59 13.74 -1.13
CA SER A 112 7.12 14.14 0.17
C SER A 112 7.38 15.64 0.21
N ARG A 113 7.33 16.19 1.41
CA ARG A 113 7.49 17.63 1.66
C ARG A 113 8.86 18.14 1.23
N MET A 114 8.89 19.24 0.52
CA MET A 114 10.12 19.87 0.00
C MET A 114 11.03 20.41 1.09
N THR A 115 10.50 20.77 2.24
CA THR A 115 11.25 21.37 3.33
C THR A 115 10.79 20.81 4.67
N ALA A 116 11.73 20.52 5.56
CA ALA A 116 11.45 20.10 6.93
C ALA A 116 11.14 21.33 7.83
N ASP A 117 10.23 22.19 7.40
CA ASP A 117 9.94 23.52 8.02
C ASP A 117 9.52 23.46 9.50
N ARG A 118 9.09 22.27 9.97
CA ARG A 118 8.73 22.03 11.37
C ARG A 118 9.82 21.31 12.17
N GLU A 119 11.02 21.08 11.57
CA GLU A 119 12.12 20.44 12.26
C GLU A 119 12.62 21.32 13.43
N ILE A 120 12.95 20.67 14.56
CA ILE A 120 13.45 21.37 15.76
C ILE A 120 14.79 21.99 15.47
N ASP A 121 15.68 21.23 14.82
CA ASP A 121 16.97 21.76 14.35
C ASP A 121 16.76 22.67 13.15
N GLN A 122 16.96 23.97 13.38
CA GLN A 122 16.76 25.00 12.36
C GLN A 122 17.69 24.81 11.14
N SER A 123 18.87 24.19 11.31
CA SER A 123 19.79 23.95 10.22
C SER A 123 19.26 22.93 9.21
N LEU A 124 18.33 22.07 9.61
CA LEU A 124 17.72 21.04 8.77
C LEU A 124 16.42 21.51 8.09
N ARG A 125 15.85 22.64 8.49
CA ARG A 125 14.53 23.09 8.00
C ARG A 125 14.45 23.31 6.49
N GLY A 126 15.56 23.65 5.84
CA GLY A 126 15.62 23.78 4.39
C GLY A 126 15.80 22.46 3.63
N THR A 127 15.93 21.33 4.33
CA THR A 127 16.15 20.02 3.70
C THR A 127 14.84 19.34 3.35
N PRO A 128 14.77 18.56 2.25
CA PRO A 128 13.61 17.76 1.93
C PRO A 128 13.34 16.65 2.96
N VAL A 129 12.06 16.39 3.23
CA VAL A 129 11.64 15.32 4.15
C VAL A 129 11.73 13.96 3.44
N PRO A 130 12.33 12.91 4.05
CA PRO A 130 12.37 11.58 3.45
C PRO A 130 10.99 10.95 3.22
N GLY A 131 9.98 11.31 4.01
CA GLY A 131 8.59 10.92 3.82
C GLY A 131 8.33 9.42 3.95
N ALA A 132 8.98 8.72 4.92
CA ALA A 132 8.78 7.28 5.12
C ALA A 132 7.36 6.96 5.62
N ASN A 133 6.93 7.65 6.67
CA ASN A 133 5.56 7.53 7.17
C ASN A 133 4.61 8.40 6.33
N ASP A 134 4.98 9.64 6.14
CA ASP A 134 4.18 10.62 5.41
C ASP A 134 4.50 10.57 3.92
N GLY A 135 3.54 10.07 3.21
CA GLY A 135 3.42 9.65 1.84
C GLY A 135 3.72 8.17 1.62
N ALA A 136 4.93 7.66 1.93
CA ALA A 136 5.32 6.32 1.51
C ALA A 136 4.52 5.19 2.18
N SER A 137 4.13 5.32 3.44
CA SER A 137 3.38 4.25 4.13
C SER A 137 1.98 4.07 3.56
N GLY A 138 1.26 5.15 3.30
CA GLY A 138 -0.06 5.11 2.66
C GLY A 138 0.00 4.53 1.25
N ALA A 139 0.96 4.97 0.44
CA ALA A 139 1.18 4.45 -0.91
C ALA A 139 1.55 2.95 -0.90
N ALA A 140 2.36 2.49 0.06
CA ALA A 140 2.70 1.08 0.24
C ALA A 140 1.48 0.22 0.63
N VAL A 141 0.58 0.75 1.46
CA VAL A 141 -0.71 0.10 1.76
C VAL A 141 -1.54 -0.05 0.50
N LEU A 142 -1.63 0.97 -0.36
CA LEU A 142 -2.36 0.87 -1.63
C LEU A 142 -1.76 -0.18 -2.56
N LEU A 143 -0.43 -0.28 -2.67
CA LEU A 143 0.22 -1.33 -3.45
C LEU A 143 -0.10 -2.72 -2.92
N GLU A 144 -0.09 -2.88 -1.60
CA GLU A 144 -0.42 -4.17 -1.01
C GLU A 144 -1.88 -4.54 -1.18
N LEU A 145 -2.79 -3.58 -1.08
CA LEU A 145 -4.20 -3.77 -1.45
C LEU A 145 -4.34 -4.17 -2.93
N ALA A 146 -3.59 -3.53 -3.82
CA ALA A 146 -3.60 -3.89 -5.24
C ALA A 146 -3.23 -5.36 -5.48
N ARG A 147 -2.30 -5.91 -4.70
CA ARG A 147 -1.83 -7.31 -4.78
C ARG A 147 -2.80 -8.29 -4.14
N THR A 148 -3.59 -7.87 -3.16
CA THR A 148 -4.37 -8.77 -2.28
C THR A 148 -5.88 -8.70 -2.49
N ILE A 149 -6.42 -7.62 -3.05
CA ILE A 149 -7.85 -7.56 -3.39
C ILE A 149 -8.15 -8.55 -4.51
N PRO A 150 -9.00 -9.57 -4.27
CA PRO A 150 -9.38 -10.54 -5.30
C PRO A 150 -10.02 -9.86 -6.50
N THR A 151 -9.75 -10.36 -7.71
CA THR A 151 -10.31 -9.80 -8.94
C THR A 151 -11.84 -9.76 -8.91
N SER A 152 -12.49 -10.78 -8.33
CA SER A 152 -13.93 -10.84 -8.13
C SER A 152 -14.52 -9.72 -7.26
N ASN A 153 -13.70 -9.15 -6.38
CA ASN A 153 -14.11 -8.12 -5.41
C ASN A 153 -13.58 -6.73 -5.74
N SER A 154 -12.85 -6.59 -6.84
CA SER A 154 -12.18 -5.33 -7.22
C SER A 154 -12.98 -4.49 -8.22
N GLU A 155 -14.08 -5.01 -8.74
CA GLU A 155 -14.96 -4.25 -9.62
C GLU A 155 -15.56 -3.04 -8.91
N GLY A 156 -15.36 -1.86 -9.49
CA GLY A 156 -15.77 -0.59 -8.89
C GLY A 156 -14.91 -0.14 -7.71
N VAL A 157 -13.71 -0.73 -7.52
CA VAL A 157 -12.70 -0.23 -6.60
C VAL A 157 -11.64 0.53 -7.41
N TRP A 158 -11.36 1.75 -7.00
CA TRP A 158 -10.25 2.53 -7.50
C TRP A 158 -9.21 2.73 -6.40
N LEU A 159 -7.94 2.54 -6.75
CA LEU A 159 -6.80 2.90 -5.90
C LEU A 159 -6.17 4.14 -6.51
N VAL A 160 -6.08 5.22 -5.74
CA VAL A 160 -5.62 6.52 -6.23
C VAL A 160 -4.41 6.97 -5.44
N PHE A 161 -3.31 7.18 -6.15
CA PHE A 161 -2.10 7.75 -5.58
C PHE A 161 -2.08 9.24 -5.96
N PHE A 162 -2.26 10.09 -4.97
CA PHE A 162 -2.32 11.53 -5.17
C PHE A 162 -0.93 12.16 -5.15
N ASP A 163 -0.75 13.13 -6.04
CA ASP A 163 0.45 13.94 -6.14
C ASP A 163 0.26 15.29 -5.45
N LEU A 164 1.34 15.97 -5.09
CA LEU A 164 1.34 17.35 -4.58
C LEU A 164 0.38 17.58 -3.40
N GLU A 165 0.34 16.67 -2.44
CA GLU A 165 -0.57 16.79 -1.30
C GLU A 165 0.04 17.53 -0.10
N ASP A 166 1.38 17.43 0.09
CA ASP A 166 2.07 17.84 1.32
C ASP A 166 2.98 19.07 1.10
N GLN A 167 2.54 20.08 0.33
CA GLN A 167 3.35 21.26 0.04
C GLN A 167 2.77 22.58 0.59
N GLY A 168 1.70 22.51 1.41
CA GLY A 168 1.06 23.70 1.94
C GLY A 168 1.93 24.53 2.89
N ASN A 169 1.65 25.82 2.99
CA ASN A 169 2.44 26.82 3.72
C ASN A 169 3.89 27.02 3.19
N ILE A 170 4.20 26.51 2.02
CA ILE A 170 5.40 26.83 1.27
C ILE A 170 5.00 27.89 0.23
N GLU A 171 5.84 28.91 0.01
CA GLU A 171 5.55 30.01 -0.92
C GLU A 171 5.15 29.47 -2.30
N SER A 172 4.07 29.98 -2.85
CA SER A 172 3.43 29.58 -4.11
C SER A 172 2.76 28.19 -4.12
N TRP A 173 2.79 27.43 -3.02
CA TRP A 173 2.18 26.12 -2.91
C TRP A 173 0.99 26.11 -1.94
N ASP A 174 0.13 25.10 -2.08
CA ASP A 174 -0.99 24.83 -1.16
C ASP A 174 -1.08 23.32 -0.85
N TRP A 175 -1.91 22.97 0.11
CA TRP A 175 -2.23 21.60 0.45
C TRP A 175 -3.11 20.94 -0.61
N ILE A 176 -2.97 19.62 -0.76
CA ILE A 176 -3.92 18.77 -1.50
C ILE A 176 -4.14 19.21 -2.95
N LEU A 177 -3.08 19.67 -3.65
CA LEU A 177 -3.22 20.15 -5.02
C LEU A 177 -3.65 19.03 -5.98
N GLY A 178 -3.09 17.83 -5.86
CA GLY A 178 -3.42 16.71 -6.71
C GLY A 178 -4.84 16.19 -6.50
N SER A 179 -5.28 16.04 -5.26
CA SER A 179 -6.67 15.63 -4.98
C SER A 179 -7.70 16.69 -5.39
N ARG A 180 -7.32 17.95 -5.46
CA ARG A 180 -8.19 19.02 -6.03
C ARG A 180 -8.27 18.99 -7.56
N ILE A 181 -7.40 18.25 -8.23
CA ILE A 181 -7.44 18.01 -9.67
C ILE A 181 -8.31 16.77 -9.98
N PHE A 182 -8.35 15.81 -9.06
CA PHE A 182 -9.13 14.59 -9.16
C PHE A 182 -10.63 14.86 -9.09
#